data_2857489a740b3fbbacba4e029c5cc2ee
#
_entry.id   2857489a740b3fbbacba4e029c5cc2ee
#
_cell.length_a   1.000
_cell.length_b   1.000
_cell.length_c   1.000
_cell.angle_alpha   90.00
_cell.angle_beta   90.00
_cell.angle_gamma   90.00
#
_symmetry.space_group_name_H-M   'P 1'
#
loop_
_entity.id
_entity.type
_entity.pdbx_description
1 polymer ?
#
loop_
_entity_poly.entity_id
_entity_poly.type
_entity_poly.pdbx_seq_one_letter_code
_entity_poly.pdbx_strand_id
1 'polypeptide(L)'
;MTAAAALVGGTALAGTATAAPQQPSGSQAQQLQRQVDSYLAKDSGARQISANKVEFKGGTVTFPARGETGSRASSAPSCRHGHLCIVDGRGKRYDYYRCGTYNFYGIGNGTFNNNQTSGTVARFYNRNGSLRWTNRAKDTGTASWTPVWKIRPC
;
A
#
# COMPACT_ATOMS: atom_id res chain seq x y z
N MET A 1 -5.52 -14.04 -77.23
CA MET A 1 -6.25 -14.28 -75.93
C MET A 1 -5.26 -14.10 -74.82
N THR A 2 -5.23 -12.91 -74.25
CA THR A 2 -4.28 -12.50 -73.19
C THR A 2 -5.07 -12.14 -71.94
N ALA A 3 -4.91 -12.93 -70.87
CA ALA A 3 -5.53 -12.68 -69.60
C ALA A 3 -4.59 -11.83 -68.74
N ALA A 4 -5.07 -10.66 -68.26
CA ALA A 4 -4.39 -9.78 -67.33
C ALA A 4 -4.80 -10.15 -65.89
N ALA A 5 -3.83 -10.48 -65.07
CA ALA A 5 -4.01 -10.66 -63.63
C ALA A 5 -3.75 -9.34 -62.87
N ALA A 6 -4.74 -8.83 -62.16
CA ALA A 6 -4.63 -7.67 -61.33
C ALA A 6 -4.23 -8.10 -59.90
N LEU A 7 -3.08 -7.60 -59.41
CA LEU A 7 -2.60 -7.74 -58.02
C LEU A 7 -3.23 -6.63 -57.17
N VAL A 8 -4.08 -7.01 -56.22
CA VAL A 8 -4.61 -6.12 -55.19
C VAL A 8 -3.66 -6.16 -54.01
N GLY A 9 -2.92 -5.07 -53.79
CA GLY A 9 -2.08 -4.87 -52.63
C GLY A 9 -2.92 -4.45 -51.39
N GLY A 10 -3.04 -5.35 -50.44
CA GLY A 10 -3.66 -5.05 -49.15
C GLY A 10 -2.66 -4.43 -48.19
N THR A 11 -2.84 -3.15 -47.83
CA THR A 11 -2.10 -2.48 -46.77
C THR A 11 -2.66 -2.90 -45.41
N ALA A 12 -1.88 -3.69 -44.68
CA ALA A 12 -2.21 -4.03 -43.29
C ALA A 12 -1.95 -2.81 -42.38
N LEU A 13 -3.01 -2.21 -41.83
CA LEU A 13 -2.93 -1.23 -40.79
C LEU A 13 -2.57 -1.96 -39.46
N ALA A 14 -1.34 -1.78 -38.97
CA ALA A 14 -0.94 -2.24 -37.66
C ALA A 14 -1.65 -1.37 -36.59
N GLY A 15 -2.76 -1.87 -36.08
CA GLY A 15 -3.46 -1.27 -34.93
C GLY A 15 -2.62 -1.45 -33.66
N THR A 16 -2.20 -0.36 -33.03
CA THR A 16 -1.63 -0.37 -31.70
C THR A 16 -2.71 -0.80 -30.72
N ALA A 17 -2.66 -2.04 -30.26
CA ALA A 17 -3.52 -2.54 -29.20
C ALA A 17 -3.13 -1.86 -27.88
N THR A 18 -3.91 -0.89 -27.45
CA THR A 18 -3.82 -0.33 -26.10
C THR A 18 -4.21 -1.45 -25.11
N ALA A 19 -3.25 -1.92 -24.33
CA ALA A 19 -3.51 -2.93 -23.31
C ALA A 19 -4.49 -2.34 -22.26
N ALA A 20 -5.71 -2.88 -22.24
CA ALA A 20 -6.67 -2.56 -21.20
C ALA A 20 -6.10 -3.01 -19.83
N PRO A 21 -6.36 -2.26 -18.74
CA PRO A 21 -5.94 -2.67 -17.40
C PRO A 21 -6.53 -4.05 -17.10
N GLN A 22 -5.66 -5.04 -16.90
CA GLN A 22 -6.08 -6.42 -16.60
C GLN A 22 -6.78 -6.44 -15.24
N GLN A 23 -8.05 -6.78 -15.22
CA GLN A 23 -8.76 -7.11 -13.99
C GLN A 23 -8.08 -8.32 -13.33
N PRO A 24 -7.87 -8.30 -12.00
CA PRO A 24 -7.23 -9.40 -11.29
C PRO A 24 -8.00 -10.71 -11.57
N SER A 25 -7.27 -11.78 -11.87
CA SER A 25 -7.87 -13.12 -12.01
C SER A 25 -8.61 -13.52 -10.74
N GLY A 26 -9.65 -14.35 -10.80
CA GLY A 26 -10.43 -14.76 -9.64
C GLY A 26 -9.58 -15.26 -8.46
N SER A 27 -8.46 -15.93 -8.74
CA SER A 27 -7.51 -16.37 -7.71
C SER A 27 -6.76 -15.23 -7.01
N GLN A 28 -6.46 -14.14 -7.72
CA GLN A 28 -5.80 -12.96 -7.16
C GLN A 28 -6.76 -12.16 -6.27
N ALA A 29 -8.00 -11.99 -6.71
CA ALA A 29 -9.05 -11.34 -5.91
C ALA A 29 -9.31 -12.11 -4.62
N GLN A 30 -9.38 -13.43 -4.66
CA GLN A 30 -9.55 -14.27 -3.48
C GLN A 30 -8.35 -14.20 -2.51
N GLN A 31 -7.11 -14.14 -3.01
CA GLN A 31 -5.92 -13.98 -2.17
C GLN A 31 -5.90 -12.62 -1.49
N LEU A 32 -6.28 -11.56 -2.21
CA LEU A 32 -6.39 -10.22 -1.65
C LEU A 32 -7.48 -10.18 -0.56
N GLN A 33 -8.65 -10.76 -0.84
CA GLN A 33 -9.74 -10.81 0.14
C GLN A 33 -9.32 -11.55 1.41
N ARG A 34 -8.62 -12.69 1.32
CA ARG A 34 -8.09 -13.38 2.52
C ARG A 34 -7.14 -12.51 3.35
N GLN A 35 -6.34 -11.64 2.73
CA GLN A 35 -5.48 -10.71 3.47
C GLN A 35 -6.30 -9.63 4.21
N VAL A 36 -7.34 -9.12 3.55
CA VAL A 36 -8.29 -8.18 4.16
C VAL A 36 -9.01 -8.83 5.33
N ASP A 37 -9.58 -10.02 5.15
CA ASP A 37 -10.30 -10.76 6.19
C ASP A 37 -9.38 -11.07 7.39
N SER A 38 -8.12 -11.45 7.14
CA SER A 38 -7.13 -11.67 8.20
C SER A 38 -6.79 -10.39 8.97
N TYR A 39 -6.92 -9.22 8.38
CA TYR A 39 -6.75 -7.95 9.08
C TYR A 39 -7.99 -7.63 9.92
N LEU A 40 -9.18 -7.75 9.34
CA LEU A 40 -10.45 -7.51 10.02
C LEU A 40 -10.63 -8.40 11.26
N ALA A 41 -10.17 -9.65 11.18
CA ALA A 41 -10.19 -10.57 12.32
C ALA A 41 -9.30 -10.13 13.50
N LYS A 42 -8.31 -9.27 13.26
CA LYS A 42 -7.38 -8.74 14.29
C LYS A 42 -7.81 -7.40 14.87
N ASP A 43 -8.66 -6.67 14.18
CA ASP A 43 -9.14 -5.34 14.58
C ASP A 43 -10.65 -5.25 14.39
N SER A 44 -11.38 -5.52 15.47
CA SER A 44 -12.85 -5.53 15.48
C SER A 44 -13.50 -4.16 15.20
N GLY A 45 -12.71 -3.08 15.28
CA GLY A 45 -13.15 -1.73 14.91
C GLY A 45 -12.87 -1.35 13.47
N ALA A 46 -12.25 -2.26 12.70
CA ALA A 46 -11.94 -2.02 11.29
C ALA A 46 -13.07 -2.45 10.36
N ARG A 47 -13.18 -1.79 9.21
CA ARG A 47 -14.15 -2.13 8.16
C ARG A 47 -13.52 -2.04 6.78
N GLN A 48 -13.88 -2.95 5.90
CA GLN A 48 -13.46 -2.88 4.50
C GLN A 48 -14.22 -1.76 3.78
N ILE A 49 -13.50 -0.89 3.07
CA ILE A 49 -14.06 0.25 2.33
C ILE A 49 -13.85 0.15 0.81
N SER A 50 -12.97 -0.76 0.37
CA SER A 50 -12.84 -1.15 -1.04
C SER A 50 -12.22 -2.55 -1.14
N ALA A 51 -12.08 -3.09 -2.35
CA ALA A 51 -11.52 -4.42 -2.58
C ALA A 51 -10.15 -4.65 -1.89
N ASN A 52 -9.34 -3.60 -1.73
CA ASN A 52 -8.00 -3.68 -1.16
C ASN A 52 -7.75 -2.70 -0.02
N LYS A 53 -8.77 -2.05 0.52
CA LYS A 53 -8.60 -1.02 1.55
C LYS A 53 -9.52 -1.23 2.73
N VAL A 54 -8.94 -1.11 3.90
CA VAL A 54 -9.63 -1.19 5.19
C VAL A 54 -9.44 0.12 5.94
N GLU A 55 -10.51 0.64 6.52
CA GLU A 55 -10.48 1.73 7.47
C GLU A 55 -10.47 1.17 8.88
N PHE A 56 -9.66 1.75 9.75
CA PHE A 56 -9.62 1.48 11.19
C PHE A 56 -9.66 2.82 11.96
N LYS A 57 -9.77 2.76 13.28
CA LYS A 57 -9.96 3.97 14.11
C LYS A 57 -8.91 5.07 13.87
N GLY A 58 -7.66 4.70 13.56
CA GLY A 58 -6.54 5.63 13.39
C GLY A 58 -6.30 6.10 11.96
N GLY A 59 -6.89 5.43 10.98
CA GLY A 59 -6.56 5.69 9.59
C GLY A 59 -7.03 4.60 8.63
N THR A 60 -6.22 4.31 7.63
CA THR A 60 -6.51 3.26 6.65
C THR A 60 -5.30 2.37 6.39
N VAL A 61 -5.55 1.13 5.98
CA VAL A 61 -4.55 0.24 5.41
C VAL A 61 -4.97 -0.17 4.01
N THR A 62 -4.03 -0.09 3.06
CA THR A 62 -4.22 -0.52 1.68
C THR A 62 -3.31 -1.72 1.42
N PHE A 63 -3.90 -2.79 0.92
CA PHE A 63 -3.18 -4.01 0.56
C PHE A 63 -2.69 -3.91 -0.88
N PRO A 64 -1.44 -4.30 -1.18
CA PRO A 64 -0.91 -4.24 -2.53
C PRO A 64 -1.59 -5.28 -3.43
N ALA A 65 -1.79 -4.94 -4.68
CA ALA A 65 -2.09 -5.94 -5.71
C ALA A 65 -0.85 -6.83 -5.95
N ARG A 66 -1.09 -8.06 -6.41
CA ARG A 66 0.02 -9.00 -6.69
C ARG A 66 0.95 -8.41 -7.75
N GLY A 67 2.26 -8.42 -7.48
CA GLY A 67 3.28 -7.82 -8.36
C GLY A 67 3.73 -6.40 -7.96
N GLU A 68 3.01 -5.73 -7.08
CA GLU A 68 3.37 -4.38 -6.62
C GLU A 68 4.28 -4.34 -5.38
N THR A 69 4.62 -5.51 -4.84
CA THR A 69 5.30 -5.63 -3.52
C THR A 69 6.75 -5.18 -3.50
N GLY A 70 7.47 -5.21 -4.63
CA GLY A 70 8.92 -4.95 -4.66
C GLY A 70 9.31 -3.48 -4.82
N SER A 71 8.64 -2.74 -5.68
CA SER A 71 9.06 -1.38 -6.05
C SER A 71 8.55 -0.28 -5.12
N ARG A 72 7.51 -0.55 -4.32
CA ARG A 72 6.94 0.44 -3.39
C ARG A 72 7.59 0.47 -2.01
N ALA A 73 8.29 -0.60 -1.62
CA ALA A 73 8.96 -0.67 -0.32
C ALA A 73 10.29 0.10 -0.28
N SER A 74 10.83 0.52 -1.43
CA SER A 74 12.14 1.16 -1.54
C SER A 74 12.10 2.69 -1.59
N SER A 75 10.94 3.30 -1.85
CA SER A 75 10.78 4.75 -1.85
C SER A 75 9.79 5.22 -0.78
N ALA A 76 10.03 6.39 -0.20
CA ALA A 76 9.10 6.99 0.75
C ALA A 76 7.72 7.17 0.09
N PRO A 77 6.62 6.77 0.77
CA PRO A 77 5.29 6.90 0.20
C PRO A 77 4.89 8.37 0.06
N SER A 78 4.11 8.69 -0.97
CA SER A 78 3.39 9.97 -1.00
C SER A 78 2.49 10.03 0.24
N CYS A 79 2.47 11.16 0.94
CA CYS A 79 1.75 11.30 2.19
C CYS A 79 1.07 12.67 2.25
N ARG A 80 -0.21 12.72 2.60
CA ARG A 80 -0.94 13.99 2.77
C ARG A 80 -0.38 14.75 3.96
N HIS A 81 -0.47 16.08 3.93
CA HIS A 81 -0.19 16.90 5.11
C HIS A 81 -1.08 16.47 6.29
N GLY A 82 -0.52 16.44 7.48
CA GLY A 82 -1.21 15.97 8.69
C GLY A 82 -1.17 14.45 8.91
N HIS A 83 -0.57 13.68 7.99
CA HIS A 83 -0.56 12.22 8.03
C HIS A 83 0.83 11.63 8.34
N LEU A 84 0.82 10.45 8.92
CA LEU A 84 1.97 9.53 8.97
C LEU A 84 1.67 8.36 8.04
N CYS A 85 2.45 8.21 6.99
CA CYS A 85 2.31 7.14 6.00
C CYS A 85 3.45 6.14 6.12
N ILE A 86 3.13 4.84 6.09
CA ILE A 86 4.09 3.75 6.22
C ILE A 86 3.84 2.75 5.09
N VAL A 87 4.90 2.24 4.49
CA VAL A 87 4.86 1.05 3.64
C VAL A 87 5.69 -0.02 4.31
N ASP A 88 5.10 -1.18 4.59
CA ASP A 88 5.80 -2.31 5.18
C ASP A 88 6.55 -3.15 4.13
N GLY A 89 7.36 -4.11 4.57
CA GLY A 89 8.15 -4.96 3.69
C GLY A 89 7.32 -5.88 2.76
N ARG A 90 6.01 -5.98 2.98
CA ARG A 90 5.06 -6.66 2.09
C ARG A 90 4.30 -5.72 1.17
N GLY A 91 4.63 -4.42 1.20
CA GLY A 91 3.97 -3.40 0.39
C GLY A 91 2.61 -2.93 0.91
N LYS A 92 2.19 -3.35 2.12
CA LYS A 92 1.00 -2.78 2.74
C LYS A 92 1.27 -1.34 3.11
N ARG A 93 0.34 -0.47 2.73
CA ARG A 93 0.41 0.94 3.02
C ARG A 93 -0.54 1.30 4.15
N TYR A 94 -0.01 1.84 5.24
CA TYR A 94 -0.75 2.40 6.36
C TYR A 94 -0.74 3.92 6.27
N ASP A 95 -1.87 4.54 6.52
CA ASP A 95 -2.07 5.98 6.48
C ASP A 95 -2.78 6.41 7.77
N TYR A 96 -2.03 6.99 8.71
CA TYR A 96 -2.53 7.45 10.01
C TYR A 96 -2.84 8.94 9.94
N TYR A 97 -4.06 9.33 10.31
CA TYR A 97 -4.51 10.72 10.32
C TYR A 97 -5.27 11.11 11.60
N ARG A 98 -5.37 10.20 12.57
CA ARG A 98 -5.94 10.49 13.90
C ARG A 98 -4.94 10.15 14.99
N CYS A 99 -4.85 11.03 16.00
CA CYS A 99 -4.09 10.74 17.21
C CYS A 99 -4.70 9.59 18.00
N GLY A 100 -3.86 8.80 18.62
CA GLY A 100 -4.25 7.64 19.41
C GLY A 100 -3.15 6.57 19.38
N THR A 101 -3.32 5.50 20.12
CA THR A 101 -2.41 4.36 20.09
C THR A 101 -3.11 3.21 19.39
N TYR A 102 -2.49 2.69 18.33
CA TYR A 102 -3.06 1.68 17.44
C TYR A 102 -2.18 0.46 17.36
N ASN A 103 -2.78 -0.72 17.25
CA ASN A 103 -2.05 -1.93 16.92
C ASN A 103 -1.48 -1.82 15.49
N PHE A 104 -0.29 -2.35 15.29
CA PHE A 104 0.39 -2.35 14.02
C PHE A 104 0.70 -3.77 13.59
N TYR A 105 0.38 -4.11 12.35
CA TYR A 105 0.52 -5.46 11.81
C TYR A 105 1.45 -5.51 10.59
N GLY A 106 2.27 -4.46 10.41
CA GLY A 106 3.31 -4.42 9.38
C GLY A 106 4.52 -5.26 9.76
N ILE A 107 5.23 -5.75 8.77
CA ILE A 107 6.45 -6.54 8.95
C ILE A 107 7.49 -6.24 7.88
N GLY A 108 8.72 -6.70 8.11
CA GLY A 108 9.83 -6.55 7.18
C GLY A 108 10.40 -5.13 7.14
N ASN A 109 11.35 -4.91 6.25
CA ASN A 109 11.92 -3.60 6.02
C ASN A 109 11.05 -2.81 5.06
N GLY A 110 10.86 -1.54 5.33
CA GLY A 110 10.04 -0.67 4.50
C GLY A 110 10.33 0.79 4.76
N THR A 111 9.43 1.66 4.34
CA THR A 111 9.65 3.11 4.33
C THR A 111 8.54 3.83 5.08
N PHE A 112 8.80 5.09 5.44
CA PHE A 112 7.79 5.98 6.00
C PHE A 112 7.93 7.41 5.46
N ASN A 113 6.83 8.15 5.59
CA ASN A 113 6.77 9.59 5.39
C ASN A 113 5.90 10.17 6.51
N ASN A 114 6.54 10.90 7.43
CA ASN A 114 5.88 11.62 8.49
C ASN A 114 5.62 13.06 8.05
N ASN A 115 4.56 13.27 7.29
CA ASN A 115 4.15 14.58 6.77
C ASN A 115 3.13 15.28 7.67
N GLN A 116 3.20 15.05 8.98
CA GLN A 116 2.38 15.74 9.96
C GLN A 116 2.83 17.20 10.13
N THR A 117 2.12 17.97 10.96
CA THR A 117 2.54 19.32 11.35
C THR A 117 3.95 19.27 11.90
N SER A 118 4.80 20.21 11.50
CA SER A 118 6.19 20.28 11.95
C SER A 118 6.28 20.22 13.48
N GLY A 119 7.18 19.39 13.97
CA GLY A 119 7.36 19.17 15.40
C GLY A 119 6.51 18.06 16.02
N THR A 120 5.47 17.56 15.34
CA THR A 120 4.70 16.39 15.78
C THR A 120 5.61 15.18 15.91
N VAL A 121 5.48 14.42 17.00
CA VAL A 121 6.33 13.27 17.31
C VAL A 121 5.52 11.98 17.24
N ALA A 122 5.79 11.18 16.23
CA ALA A 122 5.31 9.80 16.15
C ALA A 122 6.12 8.89 17.07
N ARG A 123 5.47 7.90 17.70
CA ARG A 123 6.09 6.94 18.62
C ARG A 123 5.79 5.53 18.20
N PHE A 124 6.81 4.68 18.24
CA PHE A 124 6.75 3.28 17.83
C PHE A 124 7.15 2.40 18.99
N TYR A 125 6.34 1.37 19.26
CA TYR A 125 6.45 0.56 20.46
C TYR A 125 6.67 -0.90 20.14
N ASN A 126 7.44 -1.56 20.99
CA ASN A 126 7.65 -3.00 21.01
C ASN A 126 6.38 -3.74 21.48
N ARG A 127 6.39 -5.07 21.38
CA ARG A 127 5.31 -5.95 21.82
C ARG A 127 4.99 -5.80 23.31
N ASN A 128 6.02 -5.63 24.14
CA ASN A 128 5.87 -5.43 25.59
C ASN A 128 5.41 -4.00 25.98
N GLY A 129 5.13 -3.13 24.99
CA GLY A 129 4.71 -1.75 25.22
C GLY A 129 5.84 -0.76 25.49
N SER A 130 7.10 -1.19 25.54
CA SER A 130 8.23 -0.26 25.68
C SER A 130 8.41 0.58 24.41
N LEU A 131 8.80 1.84 24.57
CA LEU A 131 9.13 2.72 23.47
C LEU A 131 10.35 2.17 22.72
N ARG A 132 10.22 1.97 21.42
CA ARG A 132 11.29 1.52 20.57
C ARG A 132 12.06 2.70 19.96
N TRP A 133 11.36 3.64 19.34
CA TRP A 133 11.93 4.85 18.75
C TRP A 133 10.85 5.90 18.51
N THR A 134 11.28 7.10 18.20
CA THR A 134 10.41 8.23 17.87
C THR A 134 10.83 8.83 16.54
N ASN A 135 9.88 9.48 15.86
CA ASN A 135 10.16 10.23 14.65
C ASN A 135 9.45 11.59 14.71
N ARG A 136 10.21 12.65 14.49
CA ARG A 136 9.67 14.02 14.47
C ARG A 136 9.34 14.42 13.03
N ALA A 137 8.16 14.94 12.81
CA ALA A 137 7.75 15.52 11.54
C ALA A 137 8.53 16.83 11.24
N LYS A 138 8.88 17.15 9.99
CA LYS A 138 8.60 16.34 8.82
C LYS A 138 9.83 15.52 8.46
N ASP A 139 9.64 14.24 8.21
CA ASP A 139 10.76 13.35 7.93
C ASP A 139 10.33 12.15 7.07
N THR A 140 11.27 11.61 6.32
CA THR A 140 11.11 10.39 5.53
C THR A 140 12.28 9.45 5.77
N GLY A 141 12.04 8.16 5.69
CA GLY A 141 13.13 7.20 5.89
C GLY A 141 12.70 5.74 5.74
N THR A 142 13.61 4.88 6.16
CA THR A 142 13.42 3.43 6.19
C THR A 142 13.37 2.93 7.63
N ALA A 143 12.65 1.84 7.86
CA ALA A 143 12.60 1.19 9.16
C ALA A 143 12.35 -0.31 9.03
N SER A 144 12.79 -1.08 10.03
CA SER A 144 12.38 -2.46 10.22
C SER A 144 11.06 -2.47 11.01
N TRP A 145 10.00 -2.95 10.37
CA TRP A 145 8.66 -2.92 10.94
C TRP A 145 8.33 -4.17 11.77
N THR A 146 9.03 -5.28 11.58
CA THR A 146 8.77 -6.54 12.29
C THR A 146 8.70 -6.39 13.82
N PRO A 147 9.59 -5.62 14.48
CA PRO A 147 9.52 -5.47 15.95
C PRO A 147 8.55 -4.40 16.43
N VAL A 148 7.89 -3.66 15.52
CA VAL A 148 6.90 -2.64 15.90
C VAL A 148 5.53 -3.29 16.05
N TRP A 149 4.89 -3.10 17.21
CA TRP A 149 3.59 -3.69 17.55
C TRP A 149 2.50 -2.65 17.76
N LYS A 150 2.88 -1.44 18.17
CA LYS A 150 1.95 -0.33 18.30
C LYS A 150 2.56 0.95 17.76
N ILE A 151 1.69 1.81 17.24
CA ILE A 151 2.06 3.13 16.73
C ILE A 151 1.15 4.17 17.40
N ARG A 152 1.77 5.25 17.82
CA ARG A 152 1.10 6.49 18.22
C ARG A 152 1.56 7.58 17.26
N PRO A 153 0.72 8.02 16.30
CA PRO A 153 1.13 8.97 15.27
C PRO A 153 1.50 10.36 15.83
N CYS A 154 0.92 10.72 16.96
CA CYS A 154 1.13 12.03 17.59
C CYS A 154 1.07 12.01 19.11
#